data_57c3a691e9543e76f91f1e282a18e328
#
_entry.id   57c3a691e9543e76f91f1e282a18e328
#
_cell.length_a   1.000
_cell.length_b   1.000
_cell.length_c   1.000
_cell.angle_alpha   90.00
_cell.angle_beta   90.00
_cell.angle_gamma   90.00
#
_symmetry.space_group_name_H-M   'P 1'
#
loop_
_entity.id
_entity.type
_entity.pdbx_description
1 polymer ?
#
loop_
_entity_poly.entity_id
_entity_poly.type
_entity_poly.pdbx_seq_one_letter_code
_entity_poly.pdbx_strand_id
1 'polypeptide(L)'
;PPPDGPTDPDLVLDRLLTDVLPFTGKNDHPRAFAFIPGCPTWPGILADMLAAGFNVFQGTWLASAGPTQVELVVLDWFKEWIGYPTSAAGALVSGGSVANLTALVCARAALAGAHADDLVVYVSDQTHSSMERSARTLGFRPDRVRVLPTDDAFRLAPETLDRAIREDREAGLRPLFACASAGATSTGAVDPLRELAEVCAEHGVWYHVDGAYGGFSVLTARGRQLLKGIERADSITLDPHKWLFQPYEAGCILVREGARLPRTFSMFADYLQDVAPDDDAPAELREVNFGDYGIQLTRCSRALKIWTSLKVFGVERFRAAIDNAFDLAAHAERRIRESDRFELLSPASLGVVCFRRVPPAGAAMDESELEDLNAAFVRGLLESGLGMISSTRIHGRYALRMCILNHRTRKEDVDRVLDWLEKGQPSR
;
A
#
# COMPACT_ATOMS: atom_id res chain seq x y z
N PRO A 1 34.09 -0.84 14.88
CA PRO A 1 34.26 -2.29 14.95
C PRO A 1 33.24 -2.87 15.94
N PRO A 2 32.90 -4.15 15.87
CA PRO A 2 32.09 -4.82 16.88
C PRO A 2 32.82 -4.75 18.23
N PRO A 3 32.09 -4.73 19.36
CA PRO A 3 32.72 -4.75 20.68
C PRO A 3 33.39 -6.10 20.94
N ASP A 4 34.60 -6.08 21.50
CA ASP A 4 35.34 -7.30 21.84
C ASP A 4 34.81 -7.98 23.13
N GLY A 5 34.02 -7.28 23.93
CA GLY A 5 33.46 -7.78 25.18
C GLY A 5 32.02 -7.29 25.43
N PRO A 6 31.35 -7.82 26.47
CA PRO A 6 30.00 -7.42 26.81
C PRO A 6 29.95 -5.98 27.34
N THR A 7 28.83 -5.31 27.03
CA THR A 7 28.51 -3.99 27.61
C THR A 7 27.29 -4.16 28.53
N ASP A 8 27.22 -3.35 29.57
CA ASP A 8 26.05 -3.33 30.46
C ASP A 8 24.77 -3.09 29.67
N PRO A 9 23.73 -3.94 29.80
CA PRO A 9 22.44 -3.83 29.07
C PRO A 9 21.77 -2.47 29.29
N ASP A 10 21.83 -1.90 30.51
CA ASP A 10 21.20 -0.60 30.81
C ASP A 10 21.88 0.53 30.04
N LEU A 11 23.21 0.50 29.92
CA LEU A 11 23.94 1.47 29.11
C LEU A 11 23.63 1.34 27.61
N VAL A 12 23.46 0.11 27.10
CA VAL A 12 23.06 -0.12 25.71
C VAL A 12 21.65 0.41 25.47
N LEU A 13 20.71 0.14 26.38
CA LEU A 13 19.33 0.64 26.28
C LEU A 13 19.32 2.17 26.36
N ASP A 14 20.06 2.78 27.28
CA ASP A 14 20.15 4.24 27.39
C ASP A 14 20.62 4.86 26.06
N ARG A 15 21.68 4.31 25.46
CA ARG A 15 22.18 4.78 24.16
C ARG A 15 21.14 4.62 23.03
N LEU A 16 20.39 3.53 22.99
CA LEU A 16 19.32 3.37 22.02
C LEU A 16 18.26 4.46 22.17
N LEU A 17 17.88 4.78 23.42
CA LEU A 17 16.85 5.77 23.71
C LEU A 17 17.32 7.22 23.49
N THR A 18 18.61 7.51 23.71
CA THR A 18 19.16 8.87 23.63
C THR A 18 19.81 9.17 22.28
N ASP A 19 20.52 8.20 21.69
CA ASP A 19 21.43 8.44 20.57
C ASP A 19 20.89 7.89 19.23
N VAL A 20 19.88 7.02 19.25
CA VAL A 20 19.37 6.35 18.03
C VAL A 20 17.90 6.68 17.77
N LEU A 21 17.02 6.33 18.70
CA LEU A 21 15.56 6.45 18.48
C LEU A 21 15.05 7.90 18.35
N PRO A 22 15.66 8.95 18.95
CA PRO A 22 15.24 10.32 18.71
C PRO A 22 15.41 10.80 17.26
N PHE A 23 16.29 10.14 16.49
CA PHE A 23 16.52 10.45 15.07
C PHE A 23 15.61 9.67 14.12
N THR A 24 14.59 8.98 14.62
CA THR A 24 13.56 8.37 13.78
C THR A 24 12.46 9.37 13.44
N GLY A 25 11.88 9.25 12.24
CA GLY A 25 10.71 10.05 11.87
C GLY A 25 9.51 9.76 12.78
N LYS A 26 8.83 10.79 13.26
CA LYS A 26 7.66 10.69 14.15
C LYS A 26 6.39 10.37 13.34
N ASN A 27 6.37 9.27 12.58
CA ASN A 27 5.24 8.87 11.73
C ASN A 27 3.95 8.63 12.51
N ASP A 28 4.04 8.34 13.80
CA ASP A 28 2.91 8.17 14.71
C ASP A 28 2.34 9.49 15.24
N HIS A 29 2.96 10.65 14.94
CA HIS A 29 2.48 11.93 15.41
C HIS A 29 1.19 12.34 14.66
N PRO A 30 0.16 12.89 15.35
CA PRO A 30 -1.13 13.28 14.73
C PRO A 30 -1.02 14.29 13.57
N ARG A 31 0.06 15.05 13.50
CA ARG A 31 0.37 16.01 12.42
C ARG A 31 1.44 15.51 11.44
N ALA A 32 1.70 14.21 11.42
CA ALA A 32 2.52 13.59 10.37
C ALA A 32 1.62 13.27 9.17
N PHE A 33 1.67 14.12 8.15
CA PHE A 33 0.87 14.00 6.92
C PHE A 33 1.73 13.71 5.68
N ALA A 34 3.01 13.41 5.89
CA ALA A 34 3.91 13.03 4.80
C ALA A 34 3.77 11.55 4.43
N PHE A 35 4.04 11.21 3.17
CA PHE A 35 4.00 9.83 2.66
C PHE A 35 2.61 9.17 2.86
N ILE A 36 2.58 7.93 3.34
CA ILE A 36 1.38 7.21 3.80
C ILE A 36 1.65 6.76 5.25
N PRO A 37 1.50 7.65 6.24
CA PRO A 37 1.94 7.39 7.60
C PRO A 37 0.97 6.45 8.31
N GLY A 38 1.45 5.29 8.73
CA GLY A 38 0.71 4.42 9.65
C GLY A 38 1.01 4.79 11.11
N CYS A 39 -0.03 4.92 11.94
CA CYS A 39 0.13 5.03 13.39
C CYS A 39 -0.19 3.68 14.01
N PRO A 40 0.79 2.97 14.62
CA PRO A 40 0.56 1.62 15.10
C PRO A 40 -0.39 1.60 16.31
N THR A 41 -1.22 0.55 16.39
CA THR A 41 -2.04 0.26 17.55
C THR A 41 -1.20 -0.38 18.66
N TRP A 42 -1.49 -0.08 19.93
CA TRP A 42 -0.77 -0.68 21.05
C TRP A 42 -0.91 -2.21 21.12
N PRO A 43 -2.08 -2.84 20.80
CA PRO A 43 -2.18 -4.29 20.78
C PRO A 43 -1.32 -4.92 19.66
N GLY A 44 -1.17 -4.21 18.53
CA GLY A 44 -0.30 -4.64 17.44
C GLY A 44 1.18 -4.64 17.86
N ILE A 45 1.62 -3.60 18.58
CA ILE A 45 2.99 -3.52 19.11
C ILE A 45 3.26 -4.67 20.10
N LEU A 46 2.33 -4.91 21.03
CA LEU A 46 2.43 -5.99 22.00
C LEU A 46 2.51 -7.36 21.30
N ALA A 47 1.66 -7.59 20.30
CA ALA A 47 1.66 -8.86 19.57
C ALA A 47 2.95 -9.08 18.77
N ASP A 48 3.56 -8.03 18.21
CA ASP A 48 4.87 -8.11 17.55
C ASP A 48 5.99 -8.47 18.55
N MET A 49 5.96 -7.86 19.73
CA MET A 49 6.90 -8.20 20.81
C MET A 49 6.76 -9.67 21.23
N LEU A 50 5.54 -10.17 21.37
CA LEU A 50 5.30 -11.57 21.68
C LEU A 50 5.74 -12.50 20.55
N ALA A 51 5.44 -12.16 19.29
CA ALA A 51 5.87 -12.95 18.14
C ALA A 51 7.40 -13.07 18.06
N ALA A 52 8.11 -11.97 18.34
CA ALA A 52 9.57 -11.95 18.42
C ALA A 52 10.10 -12.75 19.63
N GLY A 53 9.48 -12.59 20.81
CA GLY A 53 9.85 -13.31 22.02
C GLY A 53 9.70 -14.83 21.94
N PHE A 54 8.64 -15.30 21.22
CA PHE A 54 8.44 -16.72 20.93
C PHE A 54 9.20 -17.20 19.69
N ASN A 55 9.91 -16.33 19.01
CA ASN A 55 10.66 -16.63 17.78
C ASN A 55 9.84 -17.41 16.73
N VAL A 56 8.63 -16.94 16.45
CA VAL A 56 7.67 -17.64 15.60
C VAL A 56 8.18 -17.74 14.16
N PHE A 57 8.39 -18.96 13.68
CA PHE A 57 8.70 -19.26 12.29
C PHE A 57 7.41 -19.67 11.55
N GLN A 58 6.89 -18.80 10.69
CA GLN A 58 5.61 -19.02 10.02
C GLN A 58 5.76 -19.46 8.55
N GLY A 59 6.74 -20.31 8.28
CA GLY A 59 6.95 -20.94 6.97
C GLY A 59 6.20 -22.24 6.78
N THR A 60 6.12 -23.07 7.84
CA THR A 60 5.47 -24.37 7.81
C THR A 60 4.45 -24.53 8.92
N TRP A 61 3.41 -25.35 8.67
CA TRP A 61 2.40 -25.69 9.67
C TRP A 61 3.01 -26.34 10.90
N LEU A 62 3.85 -27.34 10.69
CA LEU A 62 4.52 -28.10 11.76
C LEU A 62 5.23 -27.17 12.76
N ALA A 63 5.89 -26.12 12.28
CA ALA A 63 6.64 -25.21 13.14
C ALA A 63 5.76 -24.18 13.86
N SER A 64 4.58 -23.85 13.33
CA SER A 64 3.75 -22.77 13.89
C SER A 64 2.27 -22.89 13.51
N ALA A 65 1.65 -24.04 13.79
CA ALA A 65 0.23 -24.30 13.47
C ALA A 65 -0.73 -23.22 14.00
N GLY A 66 -0.59 -22.79 15.25
CA GLY A 66 -1.43 -21.74 15.85
C GLY A 66 -1.32 -20.39 15.13
N PRO A 67 -0.12 -19.80 14.98
CA PRO A 67 0.08 -18.59 14.19
C PRO A 67 -0.36 -18.71 12.72
N THR A 68 -0.16 -19.87 12.10
CA THR A 68 -0.61 -20.15 10.72
C THR A 68 -2.15 -20.13 10.64
N GLN A 69 -2.83 -20.76 11.60
CA GLN A 69 -4.30 -20.70 11.68
C GLN A 69 -4.79 -19.25 11.87
N VAL A 70 -4.09 -18.45 12.66
CA VAL A 70 -4.43 -17.01 12.82
C VAL A 70 -4.24 -16.25 11.49
N GLU A 71 -3.20 -16.56 10.70
CA GLU A 71 -3.04 -15.94 9.37
C GLU A 71 -4.19 -16.32 8.45
N LEU A 72 -4.60 -17.58 8.41
CA LEU A 72 -5.75 -18.03 7.62
C LEU A 72 -7.03 -17.27 8.00
N VAL A 73 -7.31 -17.13 9.30
CA VAL A 73 -8.47 -16.36 9.79
C VAL A 73 -8.41 -14.90 9.38
N VAL A 74 -7.24 -14.25 9.45
CA VAL A 74 -7.08 -12.85 9.01
C VAL A 74 -7.28 -12.71 7.51
N LEU A 75 -6.77 -13.65 6.72
CA LEU A 75 -6.97 -13.68 5.27
C LEU A 75 -8.44 -13.91 4.91
N ASP A 76 -9.16 -14.76 5.66
CA ASP A 76 -10.61 -14.95 5.48
C ASP A 76 -11.39 -13.67 5.73
N TRP A 77 -11.06 -12.90 6.77
CA TRP A 77 -11.66 -11.58 6.99
C TRP A 77 -11.39 -10.63 5.82
N PHE A 78 -10.18 -10.62 5.28
CA PHE A 78 -9.84 -9.75 4.15
C PHE A 78 -10.59 -10.15 2.88
N LYS A 79 -10.70 -11.46 2.59
CA LYS A 79 -11.51 -11.98 1.48
C LYS A 79 -12.97 -11.58 1.61
N GLU A 80 -13.56 -11.73 2.80
CA GLU A 80 -14.95 -11.34 3.08
C GLU A 80 -15.17 -9.84 2.85
N TRP A 81 -14.29 -8.99 3.36
CA TRP A 81 -14.42 -7.54 3.21
C TRP A 81 -14.33 -7.08 1.76
N ILE A 82 -13.49 -7.70 0.97
CA ILE A 82 -13.31 -7.44 -0.46
C ILE A 82 -14.46 -8.03 -1.30
N GLY A 83 -15.13 -9.08 -0.82
CA GLY A 83 -16.11 -9.85 -1.59
C GLY A 83 -15.47 -10.90 -2.50
N TYR A 84 -14.31 -11.43 -2.13
CA TYR A 84 -13.64 -12.51 -2.85
C TYR A 84 -14.32 -13.86 -2.59
N PRO A 85 -14.23 -14.81 -3.55
CA PRO A 85 -14.76 -16.16 -3.37
C PRO A 85 -13.99 -16.91 -2.27
N THR A 86 -14.63 -17.90 -1.67
CA THR A 86 -14.00 -18.78 -0.65
C THR A 86 -12.78 -19.52 -1.19
N SER A 87 -12.74 -19.80 -2.50
CA SER A 87 -11.59 -20.42 -3.18
C SER A 87 -10.37 -19.52 -3.33
N ALA A 88 -10.51 -18.22 -3.03
CA ALA A 88 -9.38 -17.32 -3.01
C ALA A 88 -8.42 -17.65 -1.86
N ALA A 89 -7.15 -17.39 -2.08
CA ALA A 89 -6.13 -17.50 -1.05
C ALA A 89 -5.24 -16.25 -1.02
N GLY A 90 -4.40 -16.16 -0.01
CA GLY A 90 -3.47 -15.06 0.13
C GLY A 90 -2.31 -15.42 1.02
N ALA A 91 -1.41 -14.47 1.21
CA ALA A 91 -0.33 -14.53 2.19
C ALA A 91 -0.01 -13.14 2.72
N LEU A 92 0.35 -13.05 3.99
CA LEU A 92 0.88 -11.82 4.55
C LEU A 92 2.37 -11.71 4.18
N VAL A 93 2.74 -10.55 3.66
CA VAL A 93 4.09 -10.23 3.16
C VAL A 93 4.61 -8.97 3.84
N SER A 94 5.84 -8.56 3.53
CA SER A 94 6.44 -7.36 4.13
C SER A 94 5.75 -6.04 3.73
N GLY A 95 5.05 -6.00 2.61
CA GLY A 95 4.36 -4.79 2.14
C GLY A 95 3.96 -4.89 0.68
N GLY A 96 3.29 -3.84 0.18
CA GLY A 96 2.75 -3.79 -1.17
C GLY A 96 3.77 -4.10 -2.27
N SER A 97 5.04 -3.76 -2.09
CA SER A 97 6.07 -4.07 -3.08
C SER A 97 6.26 -5.58 -3.29
N VAL A 98 6.25 -6.37 -2.22
CA VAL A 98 6.35 -7.84 -2.32
C VAL A 98 5.03 -8.44 -2.79
N ALA A 99 3.89 -7.88 -2.35
CA ALA A 99 2.58 -8.31 -2.83
C ALA A 99 2.43 -8.10 -4.35
N ASN A 100 2.81 -6.93 -4.86
CA ASN A 100 2.81 -6.62 -6.30
C ASN A 100 3.76 -7.53 -7.10
N LEU A 101 4.95 -7.80 -6.57
CA LEU A 101 5.87 -8.77 -7.18
C LEU A 101 5.24 -10.17 -7.24
N THR A 102 4.67 -10.64 -6.13
CA THR A 102 4.02 -11.96 -6.05
C THR A 102 2.87 -12.08 -7.06
N ALA A 103 2.04 -11.03 -7.19
CA ALA A 103 0.97 -10.99 -8.20
C ALA A 103 1.50 -11.15 -9.62
N LEU A 104 2.56 -10.41 -9.97
CA LEU A 104 3.14 -10.46 -11.32
C LEU A 104 3.82 -11.81 -11.60
N VAL A 105 4.45 -12.43 -10.58
CA VAL A 105 5.00 -13.80 -10.69
C VAL A 105 3.88 -14.82 -10.97
N CYS A 106 2.76 -14.75 -10.23
CA CYS A 106 1.59 -15.61 -10.44
C CYS A 106 1.01 -15.44 -11.85
N ALA A 107 0.85 -14.20 -12.31
CA ALA A 107 0.37 -13.91 -13.64
C ALA A 107 1.28 -14.50 -14.73
N ARG A 108 2.59 -14.34 -14.58
CA ARG A 108 3.57 -14.89 -15.51
C ARG A 108 3.56 -16.43 -15.52
N ALA A 109 3.47 -17.05 -14.36
CA ALA A 109 3.41 -18.52 -14.23
C ALA A 109 2.15 -19.10 -14.89
N ALA A 110 1.03 -18.35 -14.92
CA ALA A 110 -0.19 -18.75 -15.58
C ALA A 110 -0.07 -18.87 -17.11
N LEU A 111 0.92 -18.19 -17.72
CA LEU A 111 1.25 -18.24 -19.13
C LEU A 111 2.49 -19.11 -19.37
N ALA A 112 2.48 -20.36 -18.92
CA ALA A 112 3.59 -21.30 -19.06
C ALA A 112 4.17 -21.30 -20.49
N GLY A 113 5.51 -21.24 -20.61
CA GLY A 113 6.24 -21.26 -21.88
C GLY A 113 6.32 -19.92 -22.62
N ALA A 114 5.80 -18.82 -22.07
CA ALA A 114 5.98 -17.49 -22.66
C ALA A 114 7.35 -16.89 -22.31
N HIS A 115 8.04 -16.35 -23.32
CA HIS A 115 9.26 -15.58 -23.09
C HIS A 115 8.92 -14.20 -22.55
N ALA A 116 9.71 -13.67 -21.61
CA ALA A 116 9.49 -12.36 -21.01
C ALA A 116 9.53 -11.20 -22.05
N ASP A 117 10.24 -11.40 -23.16
CA ASP A 117 10.37 -10.42 -24.23
C ASP A 117 9.06 -10.13 -24.98
N ASP A 118 8.14 -11.09 -25.02
CA ASP A 118 6.86 -10.97 -25.73
C ASP A 118 5.74 -10.45 -24.80
N LEU A 119 5.93 -10.52 -23.50
CA LEU A 119 4.91 -10.19 -22.50
C LEU A 119 4.88 -8.70 -22.20
N VAL A 120 3.69 -8.13 -22.09
CA VAL A 120 3.47 -6.70 -21.80
C VAL A 120 2.72 -6.53 -20.48
N VAL A 121 3.21 -5.58 -19.68
CA VAL A 121 2.61 -5.13 -18.42
C VAL A 121 2.11 -3.70 -18.61
N TYR A 122 0.85 -3.44 -18.22
CA TYR A 122 0.22 -2.13 -18.31
C TYR A 122 0.08 -1.52 -16.92
N VAL A 123 0.56 -0.29 -16.78
CA VAL A 123 0.47 0.54 -15.57
C VAL A 123 0.08 1.96 -15.96
N SER A 124 -0.45 2.76 -15.05
CA SER A 124 -0.65 4.19 -15.30
C SER A 124 0.54 5.01 -14.82
N ASP A 125 0.60 6.28 -15.21
CA ASP A 125 1.57 7.27 -14.71
C ASP A 125 1.37 7.58 -13.21
N GLN A 126 0.28 7.13 -12.60
CA GLN A 126 0.00 7.21 -11.17
C GLN A 126 0.30 5.91 -10.41
N THR A 127 0.62 4.83 -11.11
CA THR A 127 0.92 3.55 -10.48
C THR A 127 2.19 3.65 -9.62
N HIS A 128 2.15 3.02 -8.45
CA HIS A 128 3.30 3.01 -7.55
C HIS A 128 4.52 2.32 -8.20
N SER A 129 5.71 2.91 -8.01
CA SER A 129 6.98 2.46 -8.62
C SER A 129 7.36 0.99 -8.35
N SER A 130 6.70 0.36 -7.37
CA SER A 130 6.91 -1.07 -7.08
C SER A 130 6.52 -1.98 -8.25
N MET A 131 5.53 -1.61 -9.07
CA MET A 131 5.14 -2.40 -10.24
C MET A 131 6.23 -2.41 -11.30
N GLU A 132 6.76 -1.24 -11.65
CA GLU A 132 7.88 -1.14 -12.58
C GLU A 132 9.12 -1.87 -12.04
N ARG A 133 9.42 -1.72 -10.74
CA ARG A 133 10.50 -2.45 -10.07
C ARG A 133 10.29 -3.96 -10.13
N SER A 134 9.06 -4.43 -9.89
CA SER A 134 8.70 -5.86 -9.98
C SER A 134 8.92 -6.40 -11.39
N ALA A 135 8.47 -5.66 -12.41
CA ALA A 135 8.66 -6.04 -13.81
C ALA A 135 10.15 -6.13 -14.17
N ARG A 136 10.94 -5.12 -13.79
CA ARG A 136 12.41 -5.13 -14.00
C ARG A 136 13.09 -6.30 -13.28
N THR A 137 12.69 -6.59 -12.06
CA THR A 137 13.23 -7.72 -11.27
C THR A 137 12.95 -9.05 -11.95
N LEU A 138 11.81 -9.19 -12.62
CA LEU A 138 11.44 -10.37 -13.38
C LEU A 138 12.02 -10.40 -14.82
N GLY A 139 12.85 -9.44 -15.18
CA GLY A 139 13.54 -9.40 -16.47
C GLY A 139 12.70 -8.82 -17.62
N PHE A 140 11.60 -8.15 -17.34
CA PHE A 140 10.88 -7.42 -18.39
C PHE A 140 11.73 -6.25 -18.90
N ARG A 141 11.80 -6.11 -20.22
CA ARG A 141 12.44 -4.96 -20.85
C ARG A 141 11.65 -3.67 -20.56
N PRO A 142 12.30 -2.51 -20.48
CA PRO A 142 11.60 -1.23 -20.22
C PRO A 142 10.46 -0.95 -21.20
N ASP A 143 10.66 -1.30 -22.49
CA ASP A 143 9.67 -1.13 -23.55
C ASP A 143 8.51 -2.14 -23.49
N ARG A 144 8.50 -3.05 -22.53
CA ARG A 144 7.41 -3.99 -22.23
C ARG A 144 6.58 -3.58 -21.01
N VAL A 145 6.93 -2.49 -20.36
CA VAL A 145 6.13 -1.87 -19.31
C VAL A 145 5.50 -0.61 -19.91
N ARG A 146 4.22 -0.70 -20.26
CA ARG A 146 3.45 0.41 -20.83
C ARG A 146 2.96 1.32 -19.73
N VAL A 147 3.53 2.51 -19.63
CA VAL A 147 3.05 3.57 -18.74
C VAL A 147 1.99 4.38 -19.48
N LEU A 148 0.74 4.17 -19.14
CA LEU A 148 -0.41 4.79 -19.80
C LEU A 148 -0.77 6.11 -19.12
N PRO A 149 -1.16 7.15 -19.90
CA PRO A 149 -1.57 8.41 -19.32
C PRO A 149 -2.91 8.28 -18.58
N THR A 150 -3.04 9.00 -17.48
CA THR A 150 -4.30 9.17 -16.75
C THR A 150 -5.11 10.37 -17.24
N ASP A 151 -6.40 10.42 -16.87
CA ASP A 151 -7.28 11.57 -17.11
C ASP A 151 -6.96 12.75 -16.17
N ASP A 152 -7.67 13.86 -16.33
CA ASP A 152 -7.52 15.05 -15.46
C ASP A 152 -7.85 14.79 -13.98
N ALA A 153 -8.54 13.68 -13.69
CA ALA A 153 -8.82 13.19 -12.33
C ALA A 153 -7.79 12.14 -11.85
N PHE A 154 -6.69 11.96 -12.56
CA PHE A 154 -5.59 11.04 -12.26
C PHE A 154 -5.99 9.56 -12.27
N ARG A 155 -6.93 9.17 -13.13
CA ARG A 155 -7.45 7.81 -13.28
C ARG A 155 -7.09 7.24 -14.64
N LEU A 156 -6.77 5.96 -14.67
CA LEU A 156 -6.57 5.22 -15.92
C LEU A 156 -7.92 5.02 -16.61
N ALA A 157 -8.11 5.66 -17.76
CA ALA A 157 -9.33 5.48 -18.55
C ALA A 157 -9.37 4.08 -19.18
N PRO A 158 -10.52 3.35 -19.11
CA PRO A 158 -10.67 2.01 -19.68
C PRO A 158 -10.36 1.97 -21.19
N GLU A 159 -10.76 3.01 -21.93
CA GLU A 159 -10.52 3.13 -23.37
C GLU A 159 -9.03 3.27 -23.70
N THR A 160 -8.26 3.88 -22.80
CA THR A 160 -6.80 3.99 -22.95
C THR A 160 -6.14 2.62 -22.80
N LEU A 161 -6.58 1.83 -21.82
CA LEU A 161 -6.09 0.46 -21.63
C LEU A 161 -6.50 -0.45 -22.79
N ASP A 162 -7.76 -0.42 -23.22
CA ASP A 162 -8.27 -1.23 -24.33
C ASP A 162 -7.48 -0.97 -25.61
N ARG A 163 -7.28 0.29 -25.98
CA ARG A 163 -6.50 0.68 -27.14
C ARG A 163 -5.08 0.16 -27.08
N ALA A 164 -4.38 0.35 -25.94
CA ALA A 164 -3.00 -0.11 -25.78
C ALA A 164 -2.88 -1.63 -25.90
N ILE A 165 -3.83 -2.40 -25.37
CA ILE A 165 -3.88 -3.84 -25.50
C ILE A 165 -4.06 -4.27 -26.96
N ARG A 166 -4.94 -3.62 -27.72
CA ARG A 166 -5.19 -3.92 -29.15
C ARG A 166 -3.93 -3.64 -29.98
N GLU A 167 -3.34 -2.47 -29.80
CA GLU A 167 -2.10 -2.06 -30.51
C GLU A 167 -0.96 -3.05 -30.26
N ASP A 168 -0.75 -3.48 -29.03
CA ASP A 168 0.29 -4.45 -28.68
C ASP A 168 0.02 -5.83 -29.31
N ARG A 169 -1.24 -6.28 -29.38
CA ARG A 169 -1.62 -7.52 -30.06
C ARG A 169 -1.39 -7.46 -31.57
N GLU A 170 -1.75 -6.35 -32.20
CA GLU A 170 -1.49 -6.10 -33.62
C GLU A 170 0.01 -6.12 -33.92
N ALA A 171 0.83 -5.64 -32.97
CA ALA A 171 2.30 -5.72 -33.03
C ALA A 171 2.88 -7.12 -32.73
N GLY A 172 2.03 -8.13 -32.49
CA GLY A 172 2.44 -9.51 -32.19
C GLY A 172 2.89 -9.73 -30.75
N LEU A 173 2.66 -8.78 -29.85
CA LEU A 173 2.97 -8.88 -28.41
C LEU A 173 1.84 -9.58 -27.65
N ARG A 174 2.13 -10.01 -26.44
CA ARG A 174 1.23 -10.77 -25.57
C ARG A 174 0.91 -9.96 -24.30
N PRO A 175 -0.25 -9.26 -24.24
CA PRO A 175 -0.74 -8.63 -23.03
C PRO A 175 -0.83 -9.62 -21.89
N LEU A 176 -0.12 -9.36 -20.79
CA LEU A 176 -0.07 -10.24 -19.62
C LEU A 176 -0.87 -9.71 -18.45
N PHE A 177 -0.63 -8.45 -18.09
CA PHE A 177 -0.96 -7.93 -16.77
C PHE A 177 -1.32 -6.45 -16.85
N ALA A 178 -2.42 -6.05 -16.22
CA ALA A 178 -2.81 -4.66 -16.05
C ALA A 178 -3.00 -4.35 -14.56
N CYS A 179 -2.40 -3.25 -14.10
CA CYS A 179 -2.48 -2.79 -12.72
C CYS A 179 -3.35 -1.53 -12.63
N ALA A 180 -4.45 -1.62 -11.90
CA ALA A 180 -5.25 -0.48 -11.49
C ALA A 180 -4.89 -0.06 -10.06
N SER A 181 -5.05 1.22 -9.75
CA SER A 181 -4.79 1.79 -8.42
C SER A 181 -6.10 1.99 -7.64
N ALA A 182 -6.21 1.36 -6.47
CA ALA A 182 -7.25 1.67 -5.50
C ALA A 182 -6.69 2.64 -4.44
N GLY A 183 -6.40 3.86 -4.90
CA GLY A 183 -5.73 4.91 -4.13
C GLY A 183 -4.30 5.16 -4.60
N ALA A 184 -4.14 5.94 -5.67
CA ALA A 184 -2.84 6.36 -6.18
C ALA A 184 -2.02 7.09 -5.09
N THR A 185 -0.72 6.78 -5.00
CA THR A 185 0.13 7.31 -3.93
C THR A 185 0.19 8.84 -3.94
N SER A 186 0.24 9.47 -5.10
CA SER A 186 0.36 10.94 -5.21
C SER A 186 -0.93 11.66 -4.86
N THR A 187 -2.07 11.22 -5.38
CA THR A 187 -3.34 11.94 -5.36
C THR A 187 -4.44 11.27 -4.54
N GLY A 188 -4.29 9.99 -4.20
CA GLY A 188 -5.37 9.18 -3.62
C GLY A 188 -6.43 8.76 -4.65
N ALA A 189 -6.25 9.07 -5.94
CA ALA A 189 -7.22 8.73 -6.97
C ALA A 189 -7.47 7.22 -7.04
N VAL A 190 -8.72 6.87 -7.30
CA VAL A 190 -9.15 5.47 -7.50
C VAL A 190 -9.56 5.30 -8.95
N ASP A 191 -8.95 4.35 -9.62
CA ASP A 191 -9.26 4.01 -11.00
C ASP A 191 -10.70 3.45 -11.13
N PRO A 192 -11.32 3.49 -12.30
CA PRO A 192 -12.64 2.89 -12.56
C PRO A 192 -12.54 1.35 -12.59
N LEU A 193 -12.45 0.77 -11.37
CA LEU A 193 -12.05 -0.63 -11.16
C LEU A 193 -12.95 -1.64 -11.88
N ARG A 194 -14.27 -1.36 -11.96
CA ARG A 194 -15.21 -2.26 -12.63
C ARG A 194 -14.97 -2.29 -14.12
N GLU A 195 -14.87 -1.11 -14.73
CA GLU A 195 -14.73 -0.93 -16.17
C GLU A 195 -13.39 -1.48 -16.66
N LEU A 196 -12.32 -1.27 -15.89
CA LEU A 196 -11.00 -1.87 -16.16
C LEU A 196 -11.04 -3.40 -16.04
N ALA A 197 -11.80 -3.95 -15.07
CA ALA A 197 -11.99 -5.40 -14.98
C ALA A 197 -12.70 -5.97 -16.20
N GLU A 198 -13.66 -5.23 -16.80
CA GLU A 198 -14.35 -5.62 -18.02
C GLU A 198 -13.40 -5.67 -19.22
N VAL A 199 -12.58 -4.64 -19.39
CA VAL A 199 -11.55 -4.63 -20.44
C VAL A 199 -10.56 -5.79 -20.27
N CYS A 200 -10.05 -6.01 -19.05
CA CYS A 200 -9.11 -7.10 -18.79
C CYS A 200 -9.73 -8.49 -19.08
N ALA A 201 -10.99 -8.68 -18.69
CA ALA A 201 -11.71 -9.93 -18.94
C ALA A 201 -11.95 -10.18 -20.44
N GLU A 202 -12.33 -9.15 -21.21
CA GLU A 202 -12.51 -9.24 -22.67
C GLU A 202 -11.21 -9.68 -23.37
N HIS A 203 -10.09 -9.16 -22.88
CA HIS A 203 -8.79 -9.44 -23.46
C HIS A 203 -8.04 -10.61 -22.80
N GLY A 204 -8.58 -11.25 -21.76
CA GLY A 204 -7.87 -12.33 -21.05
C GLY A 204 -6.54 -11.87 -20.45
N VAL A 205 -6.48 -10.63 -19.99
CA VAL A 205 -5.32 -10.01 -19.31
C VAL A 205 -5.50 -10.15 -17.81
N TRP A 206 -4.45 -10.54 -17.09
CA TRP A 206 -4.48 -10.60 -15.64
C TRP A 206 -4.76 -9.22 -15.04
N TYR A 207 -5.86 -9.11 -14.33
CA TYR A 207 -6.26 -7.86 -13.68
C TYR A 207 -5.79 -7.82 -12.23
N HIS A 208 -4.92 -6.88 -11.92
CA HIS A 208 -4.41 -6.63 -10.57
C HIS A 208 -4.88 -5.28 -10.06
N VAL A 209 -5.28 -5.23 -8.79
CA VAL A 209 -5.58 -3.98 -8.11
C VAL A 209 -4.55 -3.72 -7.01
N ASP A 210 -3.75 -2.68 -7.18
CA ASP A 210 -2.91 -2.16 -6.09
C ASP A 210 -3.78 -1.36 -5.12
N GLY A 211 -4.27 -2.05 -4.09
CA GLY A 211 -5.02 -1.51 -2.98
C GLY A 211 -4.18 -1.29 -1.72
N ALA A 212 -2.85 -1.28 -1.85
CA ALA A 212 -1.93 -1.13 -0.72
C ALA A 212 -2.30 0.05 0.17
N TYR A 213 -2.69 1.18 -0.43
CA TYR A 213 -3.17 2.34 0.33
C TYR A 213 -4.68 2.26 0.59
N GLY A 214 -5.49 2.31 -0.44
CA GLY A 214 -6.94 2.54 -0.30
C GLY A 214 -7.78 1.28 -0.08
N GLY A 215 -7.22 0.09 -0.23
CA GLY A 215 -8.00 -1.15 -0.24
C GLY A 215 -8.84 -1.39 1.01
N PHE A 216 -8.30 -1.08 2.20
CA PHE A 216 -9.07 -1.21 3.44
C PHE A 216 -10.18 -0.17 3.64
N SER A 217 -10.28 0.85 2.79
CA SER A 217 -11.44 1.75 2.79
C SER A 217 -12.76 1.00 2.51
N VAL A 218 -12.69 -0.18 1.91
CA VAL A 218 -13.82 -1.09 1.71
C VAL A 218 -14.61 -1.38 3.01
N LEU A 219 -14.01 -1.21 4.17
CA LEU A 219 -14.68 -1.32 5.45
C LEU A 219 -15.78 -0.28 5.65
N THR A 220 -15.71 0.88 4.98
CA THR A 220 -16.68 1.97 5.08
C THR A 220 -17.68 1.95 3.92
N ALA A 221 -18.83 2.58 4.10
CA ALA A 221 -19.82 2.71 3.02
C ALA A 221 -19.28 3.54 1.84
N ARG A 222 -18.55 4.63 2.14
CA ARG A 222 -17.92 5.50 1.14
C ARG A 222 -16.83 4.76 0.36
N GLY A 223 -15.97 4.04 1.06
CA GLY A 223 -14.90 3.27 0.40
C GLY A 223 -15.45 2.13 -0.45
N ARG A 224 -16.49 1.41 -0.02
CA ARG A 224 -17.17 0.39 -0.86
C ARG A 224 -17.70 0.97 -2.17
N GLN A 225 -18.25 2.18 -2.12
CA GLN A 225 -18.74 2.84 -3.33
C GLN A 225 -17.60 3.21 -4.28
N LEU A 226 -16.48 3.72 -3.74
CA LEU A 226 -15.30 4.09 -4.50
C LEU A 226 -14.59 2.87 -5.11
N LEU A 227 -14.53 1.76 -4.37
CA LEU A 227 -13.82 0.54 -4.77
C LEU A 227 -14.71 -0.48 -5.47
N LYS A 228 -15.89 -0.08 -5.95
CA LYS A 228 -16.80 -0.99 -6.65
C LYS A 228 -16.13 -1.64 -7.86
N GLY A 229 -16.11 -2.98 -7.89
CA GLY A 229 -15.40 -3.75 -8.91
C GLY A 229 -14.07 -4.34 -8.44
N ILE A 230 -13.57 -3.97 -7.25
CA ILE A 230 -12.33 -4.53 -6.71
C ILE A 230 -12.42 -6.06 -6.56
N GLU A 231 -13.59 -6.58 -6.26
CA GLU A 231 -13.86 -8.02 -6.13
C GLU A 231 -13.68 -8.80 -7.44
N ARG A 232 -13.55 -8.12 -8.57
CA ARG A 232 -13.36 -8.74 -9.89
C ARG A 232 -11.90 -8.97 -10.24
N ALA A 233 -10.96 -8.40 -9.48
CA ALA A 233 -9.54 -8.54 -9.74
C ALA A 233 -9.07 -10.01 -9.61
N ASP A 234 -8.07 -10.41 -10.39
CA ASP A 234 -7.40 -11.71 -10.26
C ASP A 234 -6.47 -11.72 -9.04
N SER A 235 -5.92 -10.56 -8.69
CA SER A 235 -5.13 -10.37 -7.47
C SER A 235 -5.25 -8.95 -6.92
N ILE A 236 -5.08 -8.82 -5.59
CA ILE A 236 -5.18 -7.54 -4.89
C ILE A 236 -4.04 -7.44 -3.89
N THR A 237 -3.39 -6.29 -3.88
CA THR A 237 -2.44 -5.90 -2.82
C THR A 237 -3.16 -5.07 -1.76
N LEU A 238 -2.89 -5.39 -0.48
CA LEU A 238 -3.39 -4.64 0.69
C LEU A 238 -2.25 -4.43 1.69
N ASP A 239 -2.17 -3.25 2.34
CA ASP A 239 -1.17 -3.00 3.37
C ASP A 239 -1.83 -2.73 4.74
N PRO A 240 -1.94 -3.75 5.62
CA PRO A 240 -2.43 -3.57 6.99
C PRO A 240 -1.64 -2.53 7.78
N HIS A 241 -0.35 -2.35 7.49
CA HIS A 241 0.46 -1.32 8.15
C HIS A 241 0.10 0.12 7.72
N LYS A 242 -0.79 0.29 6.73
CA LYS A 242 -1.38 1.59 6.35
C LYS A 242 -2.73 1.78 7.06
N TRP A 243 -3.83 1.39 6.47
CA TRP A 243 -5.18 1.69 6.98
C TRP A 243 -5.80 0.64 7.91
N LEU A 244 -5.03 -0.36 8.37
CA LEU A 244 -5.35 -1.13 9.57
C LEU A 244 -4.43 -0.80 10.75
N PHE A 245 -3.63 0.27 10.63
CA PHE A 245 -2.85 0.85 11.72
C PHE A 245 -1.95 -0.17 12.42
N GLN A 246 -1.31 -1.05 11.64
CA GLN A 246 -0.39 -2.03 12.21
C GLN A 246 1.04 -1.49 12.25
N PRO A 247 1.85 -1.91 13.22
CA PRO A 247 3.28 -1.62 13.18
C PRO A 247 3.93 -2.22 11.94
N TYR A 248 4.94 -1.55 11.39
CA TYR A 248 5.73 -2.07 10.28
C TYR A 248 6.40 -3.38 10.69
N GLU A 249 6.40 -4.34 9.78
CA GLU A 249 5.81 -4.36 8.45
C GLU A 249 4.63 -5.35 8.37
N ALA A 250 3.64 -5.03 7.56
CA ALA A 250 2.56 -5.96 7.21
C ALA A 250 1.91 -5.53 5.88
N GLY A 251 2.09 -6.35 4.86
CA GLY A 251 1.39 -6.31 3.58
C GLY A 251 0.62 -7.61 3.36
N CYS A 252 -0.21 -7.66 2.35
CA CYS A 252 -0.99 -8.82 1.98
C CYS A 252 -1.14 -8.90 0.46
N ILE A 253 -1.00 -10.08 -0.07
CA ILE A 253 -1.46 -10.46 -1.40
C ILE A 253 -2.68 -11.35 -1.28
N LEU A 254 -3.75 -11.04 -2.02
CA LEU A 254 -4.87 -11.94 -2.25
C LEU A 254 -4.91 -12.34 -3.71
N VAL A 255 -5.15 -13.62 -3.99
CA VAL A 255 -5.28 -14.17 -5.34
C VAL A 255 -6.62 -14.89 -5.45
N ARG A 256 -7.44 -14.51 -6.43
CA ARG A 256 -8.81 -14.98 -6.63
C ARG A 256 -8.89 -16.50 -6.84
N GLU A 257 -8.00 -17.05 -7.67
CA GLU A 257 -7.80 -18.49 -7.81
C GLU A 257 -6.65 -18.92 -6.89
N GLY A 258 -6.96 -19.21 -5.62
CA GLY A 258 -5.98 -19.42 -4.55
C GLY A 258 -4.94 -20.50 -4.84
N ALA A 259 -5.33 -21.56 -5.55
CA ALA A 259 -4.43 -22.64 -5.97
C ALA A 259 -3.24 -22.16 -6.83
N ARG A 260 -3.28 -20.97 -7.38
CA ARG A 260 -2.16 -20.41 -8.15
C ARG A 260 -0.95 -20.11 -7.30
N LEU A 261 -1.15 -19.74 -6.02
CA LEU A 261 -0.03 -19.44 -5.13
C LEU A 261 0.88 -20.67 -4.93
N PRO A 262 0.40 -21.81 -4.39
CA PRO A 262 1.26 -22.98 -4.24
C PRO A 262 1.72 -23.54 -5.60
N ARG A 263 0.92 -23.52 -6.65
CA ARG A 263 1.36 -23.93 -7.98
C ARG A 263 2.53 -23.11 -8.53
N THR A 264 2.65 -21.86 -8.11
CA THR A 264 3.71 -20.95 -8.56
C THR A 264 4.97 -21.06 -7.73
N PHE A 265 4.83 -21.24 -6.41
CA PHE A 265 5.94 -21.08 -5.47
C PHE A 265 6.37 -22.36 -4.78
N SER A 266 5.54 -23.42 -4.75
CA SER A 266 5.89 -24.68 -4.11
C SER A 266 7.12 -25.29 -4.79
N MET A 267 8.13 -25.60 -4.00
CA MET A 267 9.34 -26.28 -4.44
C MET A 267 9.67 -27.37 -3.42
N PHE A 268 9.66 -28.62 -3.90
CA PHE A 268 10.08 -29.74 -3.06
C PHE A 268 11.58 -29.69 -2.85
N ALA A 269 12.00 -29.85 -1.60
CA ALA A 269 13.40 -30.04 -1.22
C ALA A 269 13.49 -31.18 -0.23
N ASP A 270 14.51 -32.04 -0.35
CA ASP A 270 14.64 -33.26 0.46
C ASP A 270 14.61 -33.00 1.97
N TYR A 271 15.11 -31.85 2.43
CA TYR A 271 15.09 -31.47 3.85
C TYR A 271 13.71 -31.00 4.34
N LEU A 272 12.74 -30.87 3.46
CA LEU A 272 11.35 -30.50 3.78
C LEU A 272 10.38 -31.69 3.68
N GLN A 273 10.87 -32.92 3.52
CA GLN A 273 10.02 -34.12 3.38
C GLN A 273 9.03 -34.30 4.54
N ASP A 274 9.44 -33.94 5.78
CA ASP A 274 8.62 -34.09 6.97
C ASP A 274 7.48 -33.07 7.09
N VAL A 275 7.49 -32.05 6.21
CA VAL A 275 6.45 -30.98 6.15
C VAL A 275 5.72 -30.97 4.81
N ALA A 276 5.91 -32.01 3.99
CA ALA A 276 5.20 -32.14 2.71
C ALA A 276 3.68 -32.17 2.98
N PRO A 277 2.87 -31.44 2.19
CA PRO A 277 1.42 -31.48 2.33
C PRO A 277 0.90 -32.92 2.12
N ASP A 278 -0.05 -33.34 2.97
CA ASP A 278 -0.83 -34.54 2.73
C ASP A 278 -1.93 -34.22 1.71
N ASP A 279 -1.68 -34.56 0.44
CA ASP A 279 -2.63 -34.30 -0.66
C ASP A 279 -3.92 -35.14 -0.53
N ASP A 280 -3.90 -36.23 0.23
CA ASP A 280 -5.04 -37.11 0.46
C ASP A 280 -5.90 -36.66 1.66
N ALA A 281 -5.41 -35.70 2.46
CA ALA A 281 -6.18 -35.15 3.57
C ALA A 281 -7.44 -34.41 3.09
N PRO A 282 -8.57 -34.52 3.81
CA PRO A 282 -9.76 -33.68 3.57
C PRO A 282 -9.37 -32.20 3.54
N ALA A 283 -10.01 -31.42 2.67
CA ALA A 283 -9.67 -30.00 2.46
C ALA A 283 -9.67 -29.18 3.76
N GLU A 284 -10.55 -29.54 4.71
CA GLU A 284 -10.68 -28.88 6.01
C GLU A 284 -9.55 -29.20 6.98
N LEU A 285 -8.79 -30.29 6.72
CA LEU A 285 -7.69 -30.76 7.56
C LEU A 285 -6.31 -30.56 6.88
N ARG A 286 -6.27 -29.96 5.69
CA ARG A 286 -5.02 -29.72 5.00
C ARG A 286 -4.18 -28.69 5.70
N GLU A 287 -2.96 -29.05 6.00
CA GLU A 287 -1.96 -28.17 6.56
C GLU A 287 -1.47 -27.17 5.51
N VAL A 288 -1.46 -25.88 5.88
CA VAL A 288 -0.99 -24.81 4.98
C VAL A 288 0.44 -24.43 5.34
N ASN A 289 1.36 -24.65 4.42
CA ASN A 289 2.73 -24.17 4.53
C ASN A 289 2.85 -22.83 3.78
N PHE A 290 2.85 -21.71 4.50
CA PHE A 290 2.96 -20.39 3.86
C PHE A 290 4.30 -20.15 3.14
N GLY A 291 5.33 -20.97 3.40
CA GLY A 291 6.54 -21.00 2.58
C GLY A 291 6.29 -21.32 1.11
N ASP A 292 5.18 -22.03 0.81
CA ASP A 292 4.74 -22.37 -0.54
C ASP A 292 3.88 -21.28 -1.21
N TYR A 293 3.58 -20.16 -0.51
CA TYR A 293 2.70 -19.10 -0.99
C TYR A 293 3.45 -17.84 -1.45
N GLY A 294 4.78 -17.90 -1.49
CA GLY A 294 5.60 -16.75 -1.88
C GLY A 294 7.08 -17.07 -1.95
N ILE A 295 7.88 -16.03 -2.12
CA ILE A 295 9.35 -16.17 -2.30
C ILE A 295 10.11 -16.42 -0.98
N GLN A 296 9.45 -16.38 0.17
CA GLN A 296 10.08 -16.48 1.48
C GLN A 296 9.69 -17.78 2.17
N LEU A 297 10.64 -18.67 2.43
CA LEU A 297 10.43 -19.80 3.33
C LEU A 297 10.44 -19.35 4.80
N THR A 298 11.46 -18.60 5.21
CA THR A 298 11.52 -18.04 6.55
C THR A 298 10.68 -16.77 6.63
N ARG A 299 9.59 -16.84 7.41
CA ARG A 299 8.61 -15.76 7.58
C ARG A 299 8.38 -15.48 9.06
N CYS A 300 8.33 -14.20 9.44
CA CYS A 300 7.82 -13.80 10.74
C CYS A 300 6.28 -13.80 10.76
N SER A 301 5.68 -13.90 11.95
CA SER A 301 4.22 -13.82 12.09
C SER A 301 3.74 -12.37 12.00
N ARG A 302 3.11 -12.02 10.88
CA ARG A 302 2.45 -10.71 10.66
C ARG A 302 0.98 -10.73 11.05
N ALA A 303 0.39 -11.92 11.16
CA ALA A 303 -1.03 -12.09 11.45
C ALA A 303 -1.37 -11.76 12.92
N LEU A 304 -0.50 -12.08 13.85
CA LEU A 304 -0.76 -11.90 15.28
C LEU A 304 -1.08 -10.44 15.63
N LYS A 305 -0.32 -9.47 15.11
CA LYS A 305 -0.58 -8.05 15.35
C LYS A 305 -1.93 -7.59 14.80
N ILE A 306 -2.29 -8.06 13.59
CA ILE A 306 -3.56 -7.73 12.93
C ILE A 306 -4.73 -8.31 13.71
N TRP A 307 -4.66 -9.61 14.01
CA TRP A 307 -5.69 -10.34 14.73
C TRP A 307 -5.92 -9.74 16.12
N THR A 308 -4.86 -9.51 16.89
CA THR A 308 -4.94 -8.95 18.23
C THR A 308 -5.58 -7.55 18.22
N SER A 309 -5.16 -6.69 17.29
CA SER A 309 -5.72 -5.34 17.15
C SER A 309 -7.21 -5.38 16.83
N LEU A 310 -7.62 -6.23 15.88
CA LEU A 310 -9.03 -6.38 15.50
C LEU A 310 -9.88 -7.01 16.62
N LYS A 311 -9.33 -7.96 17.38
CA LYS A 311 -10.01 -8.54 18.53
C LYS A 311 -10.18 -7.55 19.68
N VAL A 312 -9.18 -6.71 19.94
CA VAL A 312 -9.23 -5.73 21.05
C VAL A 312 -10.18 -4.57 20.72
N PHE A 313 -10.12 -4.04 19.49
CA PHE A 313 -10.88 -2.82 19.17
C PHE A 313 -12.19 -3.08 18.43
N GLY A 314 -12.33 -4.24 17.77
CA GLY A 314 -13.44 -4.51 16.85
C GLY A 314 -13.34 -3.73 15.53
N VAL A 315 -13.91 -4.26 14.46
CA VAL A 315 -13.88 -3.66 13.10
C VAL A 315 -14.52 -2.26 13.08
N GLU A 316 -15.53 -2.00 13.90
CA GLU A 316 -16.22 -0.71 13.98
C GLU A 316 -15.27 0.47 14.29
N ARG A 317 -14.28 0.26 15.15
CA ARG A 317 -13.30 1.30 15.47
C ARG A 317 -12.39 1.61 14.29
N PHE A 318 -12.01 0.59 13.51
CA PHE A 318 -11.24 0.79 12.28
C PHE A 318 -12.06 1.53 11.23
N ARG A 319 -13.33 1.15 11.06
CA ARG A 319 -14.28 1.82 10.16
C ARG A 319 -14.42 3.30 10.52
N ALA A 320 -14.66 3.60 11.78
CA ALA A 320 -14.78 4.98 12.26
C ALA A 320 -13.50 5.79 12.03
N ALA A 321 -12.31 5.18 12.22
CA ALA A 321 -11.03 5.85 11.99
C ALA A 321 -10.80 6.16 10.50
N ILE A 322 -11.19 5.24 9.60
CA ILE A 322 -11.11 5.44 8.15
C ILE A 322 -12.10 6.52 7.70
N ASP A 323 -13.36 6.50 8.19
CA ASP A 323 -14.34 7.55 7.88
C ASP A 323 -13.89 8.92 8.38
N ASN A 324 -13.29 9.00 9.58
CA ASN A 324 -12.71 10.24 10.09
C ASN A 324 -11.60 10.78 9.16
N ALA A 325 -10.76 9.92 8.58
CA ALA A 325 -9.73 10.35 7.65
C ALA A 325 -10.33 10.97 6.36
N PHE A 326 -11.43 10.42 5.84
CA PHE A 326 -12.18 11.03 4.75
C PHE A 326 -12.74 12.42 5.12
N ASP A 327 -13.32 12.55 6.32
CA ASP A 327 -13.88 13.82 6.79
C ASP A 327 -12.82 14.88 6.98
N LEU A 328 -11.66 14.51 7.51
CA LEU A 328 -10.53 15.41 7.71
C LEU A 328 -9.90 15.84 6.37
N ALA A 329 -9.80 14.95 5.38
CA ALA A 329 -9.33 15.31 4.05
C ALA A 329 -10.30 16.29 3.35
N ALA A 330 -11.61 16.04 3.45
CA ALA A 330 -12.62 16.96 2.95
C ALA A 330 -12.61 18.31 3.69
N HIS A 331 -12.32 18.31 5.00
CA HIS A 331 -12.12 19.54 5.76
C HIS A 331 -10.89 20.31 5.28
N ALA A 332 -9.76 19.63 5.08
CA ALA A 332 -8.55 20.26 4.54
C ALA A 332 -8.82 20.90 3.17
N GLU A 333 -9.49 20.18 2.25
CA GLU A 333 -9.87 20.73 0.95
C GLU A 333 -10.71 22.00 1.06
N ARG A 334 -11.73 22.03 1.93
CA ARG A 334 -12.53 23.24 2.13
C ARG A 334 -11.68 24.41 2.58
N ARG A 335 -10.80 24.22 3.59
CA ARG A 335 -9.88 25.25 4.08
C ARG A 335 -8.95 25.77 2.97
N ILE A 336 -8.48 24.87 2.12
CA ILE A 336 -7.61 25.22 0.98
C ILE A 336 -8.38 26.06 -0.05
N ARG A 337 -9.62 25.69 -0.38
CA ARG A 337 -10.46 26.44 -1.34
C ARG A 337 -10.91 27.81 -0.84
N GLU A 338 -11.09 27.96 0.47
CA GLU A 338 -11.52 29.22 1.10
C GLU A 338 -10.37 30.23 1.26
N SER A 339 -9.11 29.79 1.12
CA SER A 339 -7.93 30.64 1.28
C SER A 339 -7.46 31.20 -0.08
N ASP A 340 -7.14 32.49 -0.12
CA ASP A 340 -6.49 33.15 -1.27
C ASP A 340 -4.98 32.87 -1.37
N ARG A 341 -4.44 32.11 -0.40
CA ARG A 341 -3.02 31.75 -0.31
C ARG A 341 -2.73 30.35 -0.85
N PHE A 342 -3.76 29.60 -1.21
CA PHE A 342 -3.62 28.24 -1.71
C PHE A 342 -4.29 28.05 -3.07
N GLU A 343 -3.70 27.21 -3.89
CA GLU A 343 -4.28 26.68 -5.10
C GLU A 343 -4.45 25.17 -4.94
N LEU A 344 -5.69 24.68 -5.05
CA LEU A 344 -5.96 23.25 -5.04
C LEU A 344 -5.54 22.65 -6.37
N LEU A 345 -4.68 21.61 -6.35
CA LEU A 345 -4.17 20.92 -7.54
C LEU A 345 -4.84 19.56 -7.78
N SER A 346 -5.32 18.91 -6.72
CA SER A 346 -6.14 17.70 -6.80
C SER A 346 -7.16 17.73 -5.66
N PRO A 347 -8.44 17.45 -5.93
CA PRO A 347 -9.45 17.32 -4.89
C PRO A 347 -9.07 16.24 -3.89
N ALA A 348 -9.63 16.32 -2.68
CA ALA A 348 -9.44 15.27 -1.67
C ALA A 348 -9.99 13.93 -2.19
N SER A 349 -9.12 12.93 -2.22
CA SER A 349 -9.48 11.55 -2.54
C SER A 349 -8.93 10.62 -1.48
N LEU A 350 -9.79 9.75 -0.95
CA LEU A 350 -9.47 8.98 0.25
C LEU A 350 -9.01 9.92 1.38
N GLY A 351 -7.80 9.79 1.88
CA GLY A 351 -7.20 10.68 2.87
C GLY A 351 -6.16 11.67 2.32
N VAL A 352 -6.04 11.82 0.99
CA VAL A 352 -5.01 12.65 0.35
C VAL A 352 -5.61 13.91 -0.25
N VAL A 353 -4.93 15.06 -0.07
CA VAL A 353 -5.20 16.32 -0.77
C VAL A 353 -3.90 16.93 -1.26
N CYS A 354 -3.89 17.43 -2.51
CA CYS A 354 -2.74 18.08 -3.12
C CYS A 354 -3.06 19.52 -3.47
N PHE A 355 -2.19 20.42 -3.05
CA PHE A 355 -2.35 21.86 -3.23
C PHE A 355 -0.98 22.52 -3.32
N ARG A 356 -0.93 23.81 -3.56
CA ARG A 356 0.29 24.60 -3.42
C ARG A 356 -0.01 25.95 -2.80
N ARG A 357 0.97 26.53 -2.14
CA ARG A 357 0.91 27.91 -1.70
C ARG A 357 1.20 28.82 -2.89
N VAL A 358 0.42 29.88 -2.99
CA VAL A 358 0.56 30.95 -4.01
C VAL A 358 0.83 32.29 -3.35
N PRO A 359 1.45 33.26 -4.08
CA PRO A 359 1.64 34.62 -3.57
C PRO A 359 0.32 35.32 -3.33
N PRO A 360 0.30 36.44 -2.56
CA PRO A 360 -0.88 37.26 -2.41
C PRO A 360 -1.35 37.80 -3.77
N ALA A 361 -2.63 38.11 -3.88
CA ALA A 361 -3.22 38.72 -5.07
C ALA A 361 -2.42 39.96 -5.53
N GLY A 362 -2.04 39.98 -6.80
CA GLY A 362 -1.25 41.05 -7.40
C GLY A 362 0.26 40.85 -7.39
N ALA A 363 0.79 39.85 -6.73
CA ALA A 363 2.19 39.44 -6.87
C ALA A 363 2.29 38.27 -7.86
N ALA A 364 3.13 38.40 -8.88
CA ALA A 364 3.40 37.34 -9.84
C ALA A 364 4.66 36.57 -9.44
N MET A 365 4.63 35.24 -9.58
CA MET A 365 5.76 34.33 -9.49
C MET A 365 5.73 33.39 -10.67
N ASP A 366 6.87 33.03 -11.22
CA ASP A 366 6.95 31.96 -12.21
C ASP A 366 6.90 30.58 -11.56
N GLU A 367 6.84 29.52 -12.38
CA GLU A 367 6.71 28.13 -11.85
C GLU A 367 7.93 27.70 -11.04
N SER A 368 9.15 28.18 -11.37
CA SER A 368 10.36 27.88 -10.61
C SER A 368 10.35 28.55 -9.24
N GLU A 369 9.95 29.81 -9.18
CA GLU A 369 9.80 30.55 -7.93
C GLU A 369 8.72 29.94 -7.03
N LEU A 370 7.60 29.47 -7.62
CA LEU A 370 6.54 28.75 -6.90
C LEU A 370 7.03 27.40 -6.37
N GLU A 371 7.86 26.67 -7.13
CA GLU A 371 8.47 25.43 -6.67
C GLU A 371 9.38 25.69 -5.47
N ASP A 372 10.30 26.65 -5.57
CA ASP A 372 11.24 27.02 -4.51
C ASP A 372 10.49 27.45 -3.24
N LEU A 373 9.46 28.28 -3.39
CA LEU A 373 8.60 28.70 -2.27
C LEU A 373 7.97 27.49 -1.58
N ASN A 374 7.34 26.61 -2.32
CA ASN A 374 6.64 25.46 -1.75
C ASN A 374 7.61 24.42 -1.16
N ALA A 375 8.77 24.20 -1.77
CA ALA A 375 9.82 23.36 -1.21
C ALA A 375 10.36 23.90 0.11
N ALA A 376 10.51 25.23 0.24
CA ALA A 376 10.90 25.87 1.49
C ALA A 376 9.84 25.69 2.59
N PHE A 377 8.53 25.69 2.24
CA PHE A 377 7.46 25.40 3.20
C PHE A 377 7.48 23.97 3.71
N VAL A 378 7.77 22.98 2.85
CA VAL A 378 7.92 21.56 3.28
C VAL A 378 9.05 21.44 4.31
N ARG A 379 10.22 22.04 4.01
CA ARG A 379 11.37 22.02 4.94
C ARG A 379 11.07 22.77 6.24
N GLY A 380 10.56 24.00 6.12
CA GLY A 380 10.31 24.85 7.29
C GLY A 380 9.26 24.28 8.23
N LEU A 381 8.21 23.59 7.72
CA LEU A 381 7.24 22.91 8.57
C LEU A 381 7.90 21.79 9.39
N LEU A 382 8.76 20.99 8.77
CA LEU A 382 9.51 19.94 9.46
C LEU A 382 10.44 20.53 10.53
N GLU A 383 11.22 21.56 10.16
CA GLU A 383 12.16 22.26 11.05
C GLU A 383 11.46 22.93 12.24
N SER A 384 10.24 23.42 12.05
CA SER A 384 9.42 24.01 13.12
C SER A 384 9.00 22.99 14.20
N GLY A 385 9.09 21.69 13.92
CA GLY A 385 8.59 20.62 14.79
C GLY A 385 7.07 20.58 14.91
N LEU A 386 6.34 21.43 14.17
CA LEU A 386 4.87 21.49 14.24
C LEU A 386 4.20 20.28 13.60
N GLY A 387 4.74 19.83 12.46
CA GLY A 387 4.20 18.74 11.68
C GLY A 387 5.07 18.39 10.48
N MET A 388 4.60 17.47 9.66
CA MET A 388 5.29 17.01 8.47
C MET A 388 4.31 16.80 7.32
N ILE A 389 4.60 17.35 6.15
CA ILE A 389 3.92 17.08 4.88
C ILE A 389 4.97 16.59 3.87
N SER A 390 4.53 15.99 2.79
CA SER A 390 5.40 15.65 1.65
C SER A 390 5.09 16.52 0.45
N SER A 391 5.90 16.39 -0.59
CA SER A 391 5.65 16.96 -1.90
C SER A 391 5.40 15.89 -2.94
N THR A 392 4.82 16.28 -4.06
CA THR A 392 4.67 15.48 -5.28
C THR A 392 4.64 16.40 -6.49
N ARG A 393 4.52 15.83 -7.69
CA ARG A 393 4.23 16.60 -8.91
C ARG A 393 2.86 16.23 -9.45
N ILE A 394 2.08 17.24 -9.76
CA ILE A 394 0.74 17.15 -10.33
C ILE A 394 0.77 17.84 -11.70
N HIS A 395 0.67 17.07 -12.78
CA HIS A 395 0.84 17.55 -14.16
C HIS A 395 2.13 18.39 -14.33
N GLY A 396 3.24 17.87 -13.77
CA GLY A 396 4.54 18.54 -13.82
C GLY A 396 4.75 19.66 -12.79
N ARG A 397 3.69 20.17 -12.15
CA ARG A 397 3.72 21.25 -11.17
C ARG A 397 4.05 20.73 -9.77
N TYR A 398 4.92 21.43 -9.04
CA TYR A 398 5.23 21.08 -7.66
C TYR A 398 4.02 21.28 -6.75
N ALA A 399 3.72 20.29 -5.95
CA ALA A 399 2.56 20.26 -5.06
C ALA A 399 2.96 19.90 -3.63
N LEU A 400 2.39 20.59 -2.66
CA LEU A 400 2.29 20.14 -1.27
C LEU A 400 1.27 19.01 -1.21
N ARG A 401 1.59 17.96 -0.46
CA ARG A 401 0.74 16.79 -0.33
C ARG A 401 0.52 16.46 1.13
N MET A 402 -0.73 16.46 1.56
CA MET A 402 -1.16 15.98 2.87
C MET A 402 -1.84 14.62 2.72
N CYS A 403 -1.37 13.62 3.47
CA CYS A 403 -2.02 12.33 3.62
C CYS A 403 -2.51 12.15 5.06
N ILE A 404 -3.80 12.22 5.26
CA ILE A 404 -4.43 12.14 6.56
C ILE A 404 -4.84 10.69 6.80
N LEU A 405 -4.03 9.96 7.54
CA LEU A 405 -4.22 8.53 7.79
C LEU A 405 -4.23 8.17 9.27
N ASN A 406 -3.53 8.94 10.11
CA ASN A 406 -3.36 8.63 11.52
C ASN A 406 -4.70 8.68 12.27
N HIS A 407 -5.07 7.59 12.94
CA HIS A 407 -6.32 7.47 13.70
C HIS A 407 -6.42 8.41 14.91
N ARG A 408 -5.32 9.06 15.30
CA ARG A 408 -5.28 10.07 16.39
C ARG A 408 -5.41 11.50 15.89
N THR A 409 -5.36 11.72 14.57
CA THR A 409 -5.50 13.06 13.99
C THR A 409 -6.89 13.63 14.26
N ARG A 410 -6.92 14.88 14.64
CA ARG A 410 -8.14 15.67 14.86
C ARG A 410 -8.19 16.86 13.91
N LYS A 411 -9.34 17.50 13.82
CA LYS A 411 -9.55 18.69 13.00
C LYS A 411 -8.55 19.81 13.32
N GLU A 412 -8.29 20.01 14.61
CA GLU A 412 -7.35 21.03 15.11
C GLU A 412 -5.90 20.77 14.65
N ASP A 413 -5.51 19.51 14.42
CA ASP A 413 -4.20 19.15 13.89
C ASP A 413 -4.05 19.57 12.43
N VAL A 414 -5.11 19.35 11.63
CA VAL A 414 -5.18 19.80 10.22
C VAL A 414 -5.15 21.32 10.15
N ASP A 415 -6.00 21.99 10.97
CA ASP A 415 -6.08 23.45 11.02
C ASP A 415 -4.73 24.08 11.39
N ARG A 416 -4.04 23.56 12.40
CA ARG A 416 -2.72 24.07 12.82
C ARG A 416 -1.67 24.01 11.71
N VAL A 417 -1.66 22.91 10.95
CA VAL A 417 -0.69 22.77 9.83
C VAL A 417 -1.05 23.71 8.69
N LEU A 418 -2.33 23.81 8.32
CA LEU A 418 -2.78 24.74 7.27
C LEU A 418 -2.57 26.21 7.69
N ASP A 419 -2.86 26.58 8.93
CA ASP A 419 -2.62 27.94 9.45
C ASP A 419 -1.13 28.30 9.40
N TRP A 420 -0.24 27.35 9.73
CA TRP A 420 1.19 27.57 9.65
C TRP A 420 1.64 27.74 8.17
N LEU A 421 1.13 26.92 7.25
CA LEU A 421 1.43 27.03 5.82
C LEU A 421 0.89 28.34 5.23
N GLU A 422 -0.22 28.87 5.73
CA GLU A 422 -0.85 30.10 5.26
C GLU A 422 -0.13 31.36 5.79
N LYS A 423 0.25 31.39 7.07
CA LYS A 423 0.77 32.56 7.79
C LYS A 423 2.28 32.50 8.00
N GLY A 424 2.86 31.31 7.94
CA GLY A 424 4.28 31.09 8.23
C GLY A 424 5.20 31.77 7.20
N GLN A 425 6.44 32.01 7.63
CA GLN A 425 7.53 32.35 6.74
C GLN A 425 8.42 31.12 6.63
N PRO A 426 8.74 30.66 5.41
CA PRO A 426 9.66 29.55 5.26
C PRO A 426 11.05 29.96 5.76
N SER A 427 11.78 29.00 6.30
CA SER A 427 13.20 29.18 6.60
C SER A 427 13.93 29.54 5.30
N ARG A 428 14.81 30.58 5.36
CA ARG A 428 15.61 31.03 4.20
C ARG A 428 16.62 29.98 3.78
#